data_cc623c7f1f7740b2bfbf97e2bf7d7698
#
_entry.id   cc623c7f1f7740b2bfbf97e2bf7d7698
#
_cell.length_a   1.000
_cell.length_b   1.000
_cell.length_c   1.000
_cell.angle_alpha   90.00
_cell.angle_beta   90.00
_cell.angle_gamma   90.00
#
_symmetry.space_group_name_H-M   'P 1'
#
loop_
_entity.id
_entity.type
_entity.pdbx_description
1 polymer ?
#
loop_
_entity_poly.entity_id
_entity_poly.type
_entity_poly.pdbx_seq_one_letter_code
_entity_poly.pdbx_strand_id
1 'polypeptide(L)'
;RRAGATVWVSPAGRDLRVHDEHRPGAVCLAGAGRVATLLPLLRFVKALRVYGPASGSTAGAWELDLPGMRYTLVVSPAPSRGFSGEGAVLDHLATDEAAGDADVLAPLLAFEPAIEIGSLADRSGLSPARVRAALTQLGTAGQVGYDLYEATHFHRELPYDRDQVAELNPRLTAARALVAAGSVRVDGPVAEVRTEGGVRRVGIADGTCTCEWWFDHRGSRGPCKHVLAARIAARVAVEASA
;
A
#
# COMPACT_ATOMS: atom_id res chain seq x y z
N ARG A 1 16.26 20.71 -3.19
CA ARG A 1 16.59 19.30 -2.86
C ARG A 1 16.21 18.38 -4.04
N ARG A 2 16.90 17.25 -4.21
CA ARG A 2 16.59 16.29 -5.27
C ARG A 2 15.19 15.69 -5.04
N ALA A 3 14.45 15.36 -6.11
CA ALA A 3 13.07 14.89 -6.02
C ALA A 3 12.86 13.65 -5.12
N GLY A 4 13.88 12.82 -4.92
CA GLY A 4 13.86 11.66 -4.05
C GLY A 4 14.44 11.89 -2.64
N ALA A 5 14.83 13.13 -2.29
CA ALA A 5 15.42 13.40 -0.98
C ALA A 5 14.40 13.17 0.14
N THR A 6 14.85 12.54 1.22
CA THR A 6 14.10 12.40 2.47
C THR A 6 14.39 13.57 3.40
N VAL A 7 13.40 13.94 4.19
CA VAL A 7 13.54 14.89 5.30
C VAL A 7 12.84 14.32 6.53
N TRP A 8 13.27 14.76 7.67
CA TRP A 8 12.62 14.44 8.94
C TRP A 8 11.87 15.67 9.44
N VAL A 9 10.63 15.50 9.86
CA VAL A 9 9.78 16.61 10.29
C VAL A 9 9.26 16.30 11.69
N SER A 10 9.45 17.25 12.61
CA SER A 10 8.94 17.17 13.97
C SER A 10 8.11 18.40 14.31
N PRO A 11 7.14 18.29 15.25
CA PRO A 11 6.43 19.45 15.75
C PRO A 11 7.35 20.39 16.53
N ALA A 12 7.13 21.69 16.39
CA ALA A 12 7.84 22.74 17.12
C ALA A 12 6.87 23.84 17.57
N GLY A 13 6.11 23.56 18.62
CA GLY A 13 5.00 24.42 19.04
C GLY A 13 3.86 24.38 18.03
N ARG A 14 3.58 25.51 17.39
CA ARG A 14 2.57 25.60 16.32
C ARG A 14 3.14 25.35 14.92
N ASP A 15 4.46 25.19 14.81
CA ASP A 15 5.17 25.04 13.56
C ASP A 15 5.69 23.62 13.36
N LEU A 16 6.21 23.35 12.17
CA LEU A 16 6.94 22.13 11.84
C LEU A 16 8.42 22.46 11.61
N ARG A 17 9.29 21.71 12.25
CA ARG A 17 10.75 21.83 12.06
C ARG A 17 11.24 20.71 11.15
N VAL A 18 11.98 21.09 10.12
CA VAL A 18 12.58 20.16 9.15
C VAL A 18 14.03 19.89 9.55
N HIS A 19 14.41 18.62 9.51
CA HIS A 19 15.75 18.13 9.79
C HIS A 19 16.25 17.29 8.62
N ASP A 20 17.55 17.26 8.42
CA ASP A 20 18.20 16.42 7.40
C ASP A 20 18.47 15.00 7.93
N GLU A 21 18.44 14.82 9.25
CA GLU A 21 18.71 13.56 9.95
C GLU A 21 17.54 13.17 10.87
N HIS A 22 17.49 11.88 11.21
CA HIS A 22 16.52 11.35 12.17
C HIS A 22 16.60 12.08 13.51
N ARG A 23 15.42 12.40 14.06
CA ARG A 23 15.27 12.94 15.42
C ARG A 23 14.14 12.19 16.14
N PRO A 24 14.25 11.99 17.45
CA PRO A 24 13.14 11.42 18.24
C PRO A 24 11.84 12.23 18.04
N GLY A 25 10.75 11.54 17.81
CA GLY A 25 9.44 12.16 17.58
C GLY A 25 9.27 12.79 16.19
N ALA A 26 10.26 12.67 15.28
CA ALA A 26 10.12 13.10 13.90
C ALA A 26 9.60 12.00 13.01
N VAL A 27 8.83 12.36 11.97
CA VAL A 27 8.41 11.47 10.90
C VAL A 27 9.29 11.66 9.66
N CYS A 28 9.57 10.55 8.96
CA CYS A 28 10.33 10.56 7.73
C CYS A 28 9.40 10.86 6.53
N LEU A 29 9.74 11.88 5.75
CA LEU A 29 8.99 12.28 4.57
C LEU A 29 9.91 12.21 3.34
N ALA A 30 9.55 11.34 2.42
CA ALA A 30 10.26 11.20 1.16
C ALA A 30 9.76 12.19 0.11
N GLY A 31 10.59 12.48 -0.89
CA GLY A 31 10.19 13.26 -2.06
C GLY A 31 9.84 14.72 -1.75
N ALA A 32 10.44 15.31 -0.73
CA ALA A 32 10.18 16.69 -0.28
C ALA A 32 10.27 17.75 -1.40
N GLY A 33 11.07 17.51 -2.45
CA GLY A 33 11.14 18.42 -3.61
C GLY A 33 9.82 18.51 -4.40
N ARG A 34 8.95 17.51 -4.31
CA ARG A 34 7.64 17.49 -5.00
C ARG A 34 6.56 18.27 -4.25
N VAL A 35 6.78 18.58 -2.98
CA VAL A 35 5.84 19.35 -2.14
C VAL A 35 5.66 20.78 -2.64
N ALA A 36 6.56 21.27 -3.49
CA ALA A 36 6.42 22.58 -4.14
C ALA A 36 5.08 22.74 -4.90
N THR A 37 4.45 21.64 -5.32
CA THR A 37 3.11 21.67 -5.94
C THR A 37 2.04 22.23 -5.00
N LEU A 38 2.27 22.22 -3.68
CA LEU A 38 1.34 22.76 -2.67
C LEU A 38 1.46 24.29 -2.50
N LEU A 39 2.55 24.91 -2.99
CA LEU A 39 2.79 26.36 -2.80
C LEU A 39 1.61 27.26 -3.18
N PRO A 40 0.88 27.04 -4.30
CA PRO A 40 -0.25 27.89 -4.66
C PRO A 40 -1.40 27.83 -3.65
N LEU A 41 -1.52 26.76 -2.89
CA LEU A 41 -2.59 26.53 -1.93
C LEU A 41 -2.29 27.13 -0.55
N LEU A 42 -1.00 27.38 -0.21
CA LEU A 42 -0.58 27.78 1.12
C LEU A 42 -1.26 29.04 1.63
N ARG A 43 -1.64 29.97 0.76
CA ARG A 43 -2.37 31.18 1.13
C ARG A 43 -3.76 30.95 1.70
N PHE A 44 -4.32 29.75 1.50
CA PHE A 44 -5.66 29.38 1.97
C PHE A 44 -5.61 28.41 3.17
N VAL A 45 -4.42 27.94 3.53
CA VAL A 45 -4.23 26.89 4.54
C VAL A 45 -4.49 27.41 5.93
N LYS A 46 -5.35 26.71 6.68
CA LYS A 46 -5.57 26.94 8.11
C LYS A 46 -4.60 26.13 8.96
N ALA A 47 -4.28 24.91 8.53
CA ALA A 47 -3.33 24.02 9.19
C ALA A 47 -2.65 23.11 8.19
N LEU A 48 -1.41 22.70 8.50
CA LEU A 48 -0.63 21.70 7.77
C LEU A 48 -0.39 20.52 8.70
N ARG A 49 -0.73 19.31 8.24
CA ARG A 49 -0.42 18.05 8.90
C ARG A 49 0.50 17.24 8.03
N VAL A 50 1.35 16.45 8.66
CA VAL A 50 2.27 15.54 7.98
C VAL A 50 2.18 14.15 8.58
N TYR A 51 2.16 13.14 7.72
CA TYR A 51 2.08 11.73 8.11
C TYR A 51 3.22 10.97 7.46
N GLY A 52 3.94 10.22 8.26
CA GLY A 52 5.08 9.43 7.78
C GLY A 52 5.53 8.43 8.84
N PRO A 53 6.38 7.47 8.47
CA PRO A 53 6.91 6.50 9.41
C PRO A 53 7.87 7.15 10.40
N ALA A 54 7.94 6.60 11.61
CA ALA A 54 8.93 7.00 12.62
C ALA A 54 10.34 6.50 12.27
N SER A 55 10.43 5.49 11.36
CA SER A 55 11.71 4.95 10.90
C SER A 55 11.59 4.49 9.46
N GLY A 56 12.70 4.54 8.72
CA GLY A 56 12.74 4.14 7.33
C GLY A 56 12.17 5.21 6.38
N SER A 57 12.07 4.84 5.10
CA SER A 57 11.57 5.71 4.03
C SER A 57 10.49 4.97 3.25
N THR A 58 9.25 5.29 3.55
CA THR A 58 8.07 4.81 2.83
C THR A 58 7.27 5.99 2.29
N ALA A 59 6.07 5.76 1.76
CA ALA A 59 5.19 6.85 1.38
C ALA A 59 4.83 7.70 2.61
N GLY A 60 4.84 9.00 2.41
CA GLY A 60 4.39 9.99 3.40
C GLY A 60 3.32 10.88 2.81
N ALA A 61 2.57 11.57 3.66
CA ALA A 61 1.52 12.47 3.23
C ALA A 61 1.64 13.86 3.83
N TRP A 62 1.22 14.84 3.04
CA TRP A 62 1.09 16.26 3.40
C TRP A 62 -0.38 16.64 3.25
N GLU A 63 -1.02 16.99 4.34
CA GLU A 63 -2.42 17.37 4.37
C GLU A 63 -2.58 18.83 4.69
N LEU A 64 -3.27 19.55 3.80
CA LEU A 64 -3.64 20.94 3.96
C LEU A 64 -5.10 21.03 4.42
N ASP A 65 -5.32 21.63 5.57
CA ASP A 65 -6.66 22.00 6.04
C ASP A 65 -7.06 23.33 5.40
N LEU A 66 -8.04 23.27 4.53
CA LEU A 66 -8.56 24.39 3.77
C LEU A 66 -10.01 24.70 4.20
N PRO A 67 -10.56 25.89 3.90
CA PRO A 67 -11.97 26.17 4.17
C PRO A 67 -12.90 25.15 3.50
N GLY A 68 -13.59 24.33 4.31
CA GLY A 68 -14.57 23.36 3.85
C GLY A 68 -14.02 22.07 3.24
N MET A 69 -12.68 21.86 3.21
CA MET A 69 -12.09 20.65 2.67
C MET A 69 -10.68 20.37 3.22
N ARG A 70 -10.23 19.13 3.09
CA ARG A 70 -8.82 18.75 3.27
C ARG A 70 -8.23 18.31 1.93
N TYR A 71 -7.03 18.75 1.64
CA TYR A 71 -6.28 18.32 0.47
C TYR A 71 -5.07 17.52 0.92
N THR A 72 -4.97 16.28 0.50
CA THR A 72 -3.87 15.38 0.88
C THR A 72 -3.01 15.04 -0.34
N LEU A 73 -1.71 15.33 -0.25
CA LEU A 73 -0.70 14.91 -1.21
C LEU A 73 0.09 13.74 -0.62
N VAL A 74 -0.05 12.56 -1.19
CA VAL A 74 0.77 11.39 -0.85
C VAL A 74 1.98 11.33 -1.77
N VAL A 75 3.17 11.16 -1.18
CA VAL A 75 4.43 11.14 -1.90
C VAL A 75 5.22 9.88 -1.56
N SER A 76 5.53 9.09 -2.58
CA SER A 76 6.40 7.91 -2.48
C SER A 76 7.89 8.30 -2.50
N PRO A 77 8.78 7.54 -1.84
CA PRO A 77 10.23 7.74 -1.94
C PRO A 77 10.77 7.55 -3.36
N ALA A 78 10.12 6.73 -4.18
CA ALA A 78 10.53 6.53 -5.56
C ALA A 78 9.96 7.62 -6.48
N PRO A 79 10.82 8.37 -7.20
CA PRO A 79 10.36 9.43 -8.09
C PRO A 79 9.80 8.91 -9.42
N SER A 80 9.75 7.61 -9.65
CA SER A 80 9.44 7.02 -10.95
C SER A 80 8.03 6.46 -11.06
N ARG A 81 7.44 6.69 -12.21
CA ARG A 81 6.44 5.88 -12.91
C ARG A 81 5.34 5.26 -12.08
N GLY A 82 4.47 6.06 -11.49
CA GLY A 82 3.20 5.60 -10.95
C GLY A 82 3.30 4.93 -9.58
N PHE A 83 2.18 4.41 -9.13
CA PHE A 83 2.05 3.68 -7.87
C PHE A 83 2.78 2.34 -7.95
N SER A 84 3.69 2.08 -7.04
CA SER A 84 4.50 0.85 -7.05
C SER A 84 4.01 -0.24 -6.11
N GLY A 85 2.85 -0.05 -5.46
CA GLY A 85 2.32 -1.01 -4.49
C GLY A 85 3.23 -1.18 -3.28
N GLU A 86 3.52 -0.11 -2.58
CA GLU A 86 4.41 -0.12 -1.41
C GLU A 86 3.69 -0.66 -0.18
N GLY A 87 4.49 -1.21 0.76
CA GLY A 87 3.98 -1.75 2.01
C GLY A 87 3.17 -3.03 1.86
N ALA A 88 2.22 -3.23 2.76
CA ALA A 88 1.38 -4.43 2.84
C ALA A 88 0.29 -4.51 1.76
N VAL A 89 0.07 -3.46 0.95
CA VAL A 89 -0.99 -3.42 -0.07
C VAL A 89 -0.91 -4.60 -1.02
N LEU A 90 0.29 -4.96 -1.49
CA LEU A 90 0.45 -6.10 -2.41
C LEU A 90 0.18 -7.44 -1.74
N ASP A 91 0.44 -7.59 -0.44
CA ASP A 91 0.09 -8.80 0.30
C ASP A 91 -1.43 -8.98 0.39
N HIS A 92 -2.18 -7.90 0.62
CA HIS A 92 -3.64 -7.92 0.62
C HIS A 92 -4.20 -8.22 -0.78
N LEU A 93 -3.68 -7.59 -1.83
CA LEU A 93 -4.13 -7.82 -3.21
C LEU A 93 -3.73 -9.20 -3.76
N ALA A 94 -2.77 -9.87 -3.15
CA ALA A 94 -2.35 -11.21 -3.53
C ALA A 94 -3.28 -12.32 -3.01
N THR A 95 -4.32 -12.00 -2.22
CA THR A 95 -5.35 -12.96 -1.83
C THR A 95 -6.37 -13.08 -2.94
N ASP A 96 -6.65 -14.30 -3.43
CA ASP A 96 -7.67 -14.52 -4.47
C ASP A 96 -9.07 -14.21 -3.95
N GLU A 97 -9.29 -14.36 -2.65
CA GLU A 97 -10.53 -14.00 -1.97
C GLU A 97 -10.83 -12.50 -1.96
N ALA A 98 -9.79 -11.63 -1.98
CA ALA A 98 -9.99 -10.19 -1.81
C ALA A 98 -10.89 -9.57 -2.89
N ALA A 99 -10.84 -10.08 -4.12
CA ALA A 99 -11.70 -9.61 -5.20
C ALA A 99 -13.15 -10.03 -4.99
N GLY A 100 -13.39 -11.31 -4.63
CA GLY A 100 -14.73 -11.80 -4.31
C GLY A 100 -15.33 -11.12 -3.08
N ASP A 101 -14.53 -10.91 -2.03
CA ASP A 101 -14.94 -10.17 -0.84
C ASP A 101 -15.25 -8.69 -1.15
N ALA A 102 -14.51 -8.07 -2.07
CA ALA A 102 -14.79 -6.72 -2.53
C ALA A 102 -16.17 -6.62 -3.21
N ASP A 103 -16.56 -7.63 -3.99
CA ASP A 103 -17.88 -7.69 -4.62
C ASP A 103 -19.01 -7.86 -3.59
N VAL A 104 -18.76 -8.58 -2.50
CA VAL A 104 -19.71 -8.70 -1.36
C VAL A 104 -19.82 -7.37 -0.61
N LEU A 105 -18.71 -6.67 -0.40
CA LEU A 105 -18.69 -5.43 0.38
C LEU A 105 -19.21 -4.22 -0.39
N ALA A 106 -18.95 -4.12 -1.69
CA ALA A 106 -19.30 -2.95 -2.48
C ALA A 106 -20.77 -2.50 -2.32
N PRO A 107 -21.78 -3.39 -2.37
CA PRO A 107 -23.18 -3.01 -2.13
C PRO A 107 -23.49 -2.54 -0.71
N LEU A 108 -22.67 -2.95 0.27
CA LEU A 108 -22.85 -2.59 1.67
C LEU A 108 -22.29 -1.21 2.00
N LEU A 109 -21.47 -0.62 1.12
CA LEU A 109 -20.77 0.64 1.36
C LEU A 109 -21.57 1.88 0.94
N ALA A 110 -22.78 1.72 0.38
CA ALA A 110 -23.53 2.80 -0.25
C ALA A 110 -23.48 4.10 0.56
N PHE A 111 -22.70 5.07 0.05
CA PHE A 111 -22.59 6.45 0.55
C PHE A 111 -22.17 6.62 2.02
N GLU A 112 -21.55 5.62 2.65
CA GLU A 112 -21.08 5.76 4.03
C GLU A 112 -19.87 6.72 4.08
N PRO A 113 -19.98 7.86 4.81
CA PRO A 113 -18.88 8.83 4.93
C PRO A 113 -17.74 8.32 5.84
N ALA A 114 -18.03 7.31 6.68
CA ALA A 114 -17.06 6.63 7.53
C ALA A 114 -17.40 5.14 7.58
N ILE A 115 -16.44 4.30 7.21
CA ILE A 115 -16.59 2.85 7.17
C ILE A 115 -15.93 2.26 8.40
N GLU A 116 -16.75 1.70 9.29
CA GLU A 116 -16.28 1.00 10.47
C GLU A 116 -16.07 -0.50 10.16
N ILE A 117 -14.82 -0.97 10.29
CA ILE A 117 -14.44 -2.33 9.90
C ILE A 117 -15.21 -3.39 10.71
N GLY A 118 -15.46 -3.16 12.01
CA GLY A 118 -16.20 -4.09 12.86
C GLY A 118 -17.63 -4.25 12.38
N SER A 119 -18.35 -3.13 12.20
CA SER A 119 -19.72 -3.13 11.69
C SER A 119 -19.83 -3.78 10.30
N LEU A 120 -18.86 -3.53 9.43
CA LEU A 120 -18.85 -4.11 8.10
C LEU A 120 -18.54 -5.61 8.13
N ALA A 121 -17.70 -6.06 9.06
CA ALA A 121 -17.44 -7.49 9.31
C ALA A 121 -18.70 -8.21 9.77
N ASP A 122 -19.44 -7.64 10.73
CA ASP A 122 -20.69 -8.22 11.23
C ASP A 122 -21.77 -8.31 10.14
N ARG A 123 -21.90 -7.27 9.30
CA ARG A 123 -22.90 -7.22 8.21
C ARG A 123 -22.56 -8.17 7.06
N SER A 124 -21.30 -8.38 6.78
CA SER A 124 -20.84 -9.21 5.66
C SER A 124 -20.58 -10.67 6.03
N GLY A 125 -20.44 -10.97 7.32
CA GLY A 125 -19.97 -12.27 7.80
C GLY A 125 -18.50 -12.55 7.56
N LEU A 126 -17.73 -11.55 7.10
CA LEU A 126 -16.30 -11.67 6.86
C LEU A 126 -15.49 -11.35 8.12
N SER A 127 -14.32 -11.97 8.25
CA SER A 127 -13.40 -11.56 9.33
C SER A 127 -12.88 -10.14 9.10
N PRO A 128 -12.50 -9.38 10.15
CA PRO A 128 -11.93 -8.05 10.01
C PRO A 128 -10.67 -7.99 9.11
N ALA A 129 -9.91 -9.08 9.03
CA ALA A 129 -8.75 -9.18 8.15
C ALA A 129 -9.17 -9.24 6.67
N ARG A 130 -10.20 -10.03 6.35
CA ARG A 130 -10.77 -10.12 5.01
C ARG A 130 -11.43 -8.81 4.59
N VAL A 131 -12.15 -8.15 5.50
CA VAL A 131 -12.72 -6.81 5.26
C VAL A 131 -11.61 -5.81 4.89
N ARG A 132 -10.48 -5.79 5.61
CA ARG A 132 -9.36 -4.90 5.26
C ARG A 132 -8.76 -5.21 3.90
N ALA A 133 -8.59 -6.48 3.55
CA ALA A 133 -8.10 -6.88 2.23
C ALA A 133 -9.04 -6.43 1.11
N ALA A 134 -10.34 -6.64 1.28
CA ALA A 134 -11.38 -6.21 0.35
C ALA A 134 -11.45 -4.67 0.22
N LEU A 135 -11.38 -3.92 1.33
CA LEU A 135 -11.30 -2.45 1.30
C LEU A 135 -10.04 -1.96 0.59
N THR A 136 -8.91 -2.70 0.70
CA THR A 136 -7.70 -2.40 -0.07
C THR A 136 -7.93 -2.60 -1.57
N GLN A 137 -8.61 -3.67 -1.95
CA GLN A 137 -8.99 -3.93 -3.35
C GLN A 137 -9.91 -2.82 -3.89
N LEU A 138 -10.96 -2.46 -3.14
CA LEU A 138 -11.87 -1.35 -3.50
C LEU A 138 -11.15 0.01 -3.53
N GLY A 139 -10.18 0.21 -2.65
CA GLY A 139 -9.33 1.41 -2.63
C GLY A 139 -8.46 1.54 -3.88
N THR A 140 -7.86 0.45 -4.35
CA THR A 140 -7.09 0.43 -5.60
C THR A 140 -7.98 0.61 -6.82
N ALA A 141 -9.23 0.15 -6.74
CA ALA A 141 -10.27 0.40 -7.77
C ALA A 141 -10.89 1.81 -7.67
N GLY A 142 -10.50 2.61 -6.67
CA GLY A 142 -10.99 3.99 -6.51
C GLY A 142 -12.36 4.12 -5.87
N GLN A 143 -12.99 3.03 -5.40
CA GLN A 143 -14.32 3.03 -4.77
C GLN A 143 -14.28 3.35 -3.29
N VAL A 144 -13.12 3.21 -2.66
CA VAL A 144 -12.89 3.52 -1.25
C VAL A 144 -11.69 4.44 -1.12
N GLY A 145 -11.80 5.45 -0.29
CA GLY A 145 -10.70 6.29 0.16
C GLY A 145 -10.35 6.02 1.62
N TYR A 146 -9.23 6.57 2.06
CA TYR A 146 -8.83 6.56 3.46
C TYR A 146 -8.55 7.99 3.91
N ASP A 147 -9.24 8.43 4.95
CA ASP A 147 -9.02 9.72 5.59
C ASP A 147 -7.95 9.57 6.67
N LEU A 148 -6.80 10.21 6.46
CA LEU A 148 -5.67 10.12 7.39
C LEU A 148 -5.94 10.83 8.73
N TYR A 149 -6.73 11.90 8.70
CA TYR A 149 -7.05 12.67 9.90
C TYR A 149 -8.07 11.94 10.79
N GLU A 150 -9.14 11.42 10.17
CA GLU A 150 -10.18 10.65 10.88
C GLU A 150 -9.75 9.19 11.11
N ALA A 151 -8.64 8.75 10.51
CA ALA A 151 -8.13 7.37 10.54
C ALA A 151 -9.20 6.33 10.12
N THR A 152 -10.04 6.66 9.15
CA THR A 152 -11.14 5.82 8.70
C THR A 152 -11.22 5.72 7.18
N HIS A 153 -11.80 4.63 6.69
CA HIS A 153 -12.16 4.52 5.27
C HIS A 153 -13.48 5.26 5.00
N PHE A 154 -13.67 5.66 3.77
CA PHE A 154 -14.92 6.25 3.30
C PHE A 154 -15.25 5.77 1.89
N HIS A 155 -16.54 5.62 1.59
CA HIS A 155 -16.99 5.29 0.24
C HIS A 155 -16.88 6.50 -0.68
N ARG A 156 -16.46 6.26 -1.90
CA ARG A 156 -16.44 7.27 -2.97
C ARG A 156 -16.75 6.63 -4.30
N GLU A 157 -17.52 7.31 -5.12
CA GLU A 157 -17.74 6.91 -6.51
C GLU A 157 -16.74 7.64 -7.39
N LEU A 158 -15.78 6.91 -7.90
CA LEU A 158 -14.93 7.38 -8.98
C LEU A 158 -15.06 6.39 -10.15
N PRO A 159 -15.08 6.89 -11.40
CA PRO A 159 -15.21 6.03 -12.58
C PRO A 159 -13.89 5.31 -12.88
N TYR A 160 -13.43 4.48 -11.93
CA TYR A 160 -12.26 3.65 -12.13
C TYR A 160 -12.65 2.27 -12.63
N ASP A 161 -11.89 1.82 -13.61
CA ASP A 161 -11.96 0.46 -14.12
C ASP A 161 -11.26 -0.49 -13.15
N ARG A 162 -11.97 -1.53 -12.66
CA ARG A 162 -11.43 -2.54 -11.75
C ARG A 162 -10.28 -3.33 -12.38
N ASP A 163 -10.30 -3.51 -13.69
CA ASP A 163 -9.27 -4.26 -14.41
C ASP A 163 -7.93 -3.52 -14.43
N GLN A 164 -7.94 -2.19 -14.26
CA GLN A 164 -6.71 -1.40 -14.13
C GLN A 164 -5.92 -1.70 -12.86
N VAL A 165 -6.51 -2.31 -11.83
CA VAL A 165 -5.78 -2.68 -10.60
C VAL A 165 -4.57 -3.56 -10.91
N ALA A 166 -4.72 -4.51 -11.82
CA ALA A 166 -3.63 -5.37 -12.25
C ALA A 166 -2.52 -4.58 -12.97
N GLU A 167 -2.90 -3.68 -13.87
CA GLU A 167 -1.96 -2.83 -14.62
C GLU A 167 -1.19 -1.87 -13.71
N LEU A 168 -1.85 -1.33 -12.68
CA LEU A 168 -1.24 -0.47 -11.69
C LEU A 168 -0.24 -1.20 -10.76
N ASN A 169 -0.30 -2.54 -10.73
CA ASN A 169 0.53 -3.37 -9.86
C ASN A 169 1.34 -4.42 -10.65
N PRO A 170 2.34 -4.02 -11.45
CA PRO A 170 3.07 -4.93 -12.34
C PRO A 170 3.80 -6.06 -11.59
N ARG A 171 4.18 -5.87 -10.32
CA ARG A 171 4.76 -6.94 -9.50
C ARG A 171 3.75 -8.03 -9.15
N LEU A 172 2.50 -7.66 -8.89
CA LEU A 172 1.41 -8.61 -8.63
C LEU A 172 1.05 -9.37 -9.90
N THR A 173 0.92 -8.67 -11.02
CA THR A 173 0.67 -9.30 -12.34
C THR A 173 1.76 -10.31 -12.68
N ALA A 174 3.03 -9.92 -12.52
CA ALA A 174 4.16 -10.83 -12.75
C ALA A 174 4.16 -12.03 -11.79
N ALA A 175 3.76 -11.85 -10.53
CA ALA A 175 3.64 -12.94 -9.57
C ALA A 175 2.55 -13.94 -9.96
N ARG A 176 1.36 -13.47 -10.35
CA ARG A 176 0.26 -14.31 -10.84
C ARG A 176 0.66 -15.09 -12.08
N ALA A 177 1.36 -14.44 -13.02
CA ALA A 177 1.89 -15.12 -14.21
C ALA A 177 2.87 -16.25 -13.85
N LEU A 178 3.76 -16.08 -12.87
CA LEU A 178 4.66 -17.11 -12.39
C LEU A 178 3.92 -18.30 -11.78
N VAL A 179 2.86 -18.06 -11.02
CA VAL A 179 2.01 -19.12 -10.46
C VAL A 179 1.25 -19.86 -11.57
N ALA A 180 0.61 -19.14 -12.48
CA ALA A 180 -0.11 -19.72 -13.60
C ALA A 180 0.79 -20.56 -14.53
N ALA A 181 2.05 -20.17 -14.68
CA ALA A 181 3.07 -20.93 -15.43
C ALA A 181 3.62 -22.15 -14.68
N GLY A 182 3.15 -22.46 -13.46
CA GLY A 182 3.68 -23.56 -12.65
C GLY A 182 5.14 -23.36 -12.24
N SER A 183 5.62 -22.12 -12.23
CA SER A 183 7.02 -21.79 -11.97
C SER A 183 7.37 -21.75 -10.48
N VAL A 184 6.41 -22.02 -9.60
CA VAL A 184 6.57 -21.94 -8.14
C VAL A 184 6.47 -23.34 -7.53
N ARG A 185 7.49 -23.75 -6.78
CA ARG A 185 7.48 -24.97 -5.98
C ARG A 185 7.57 -24.59 -4.51
N VAL A 186 6.55 -24.94 -3.74
CA VAL A 186 6.51 -24.73 -2.29
C VAL A 186 7.02 -25.99 -1.59
N ASP A 187 7.92 -25.79 -0.62
CA ASP A 187 8.46 -26.86 0.21
C ASP A 187 8.54 -26.36 1.67
N GLY A 188 7.48 -26.62 2.43
CA GLY A 188 7.31 -26.13 3.80
C GLY A 188 7.41 -24.60 3.90
N PRO A 189 8.34 -24.06 4.71
CA PRO A 189 8.48 -22.61 4.92
C PRO A 189 9.21 -21.88 3.78
N VAL A 190 9.71 -22.62 2.79
CA VAL A 190 10.51 -22.10 1.69
C VAL A 190 9.83 -22.39 0.36
N ALA A 191 10.01 -21.51 -0.61
CA ALA A 191 9.61 -21.76 -1.99
C ALA A 191 10.77 -21.50 -2.96
N GLU A 192 10.76 -22.23 -4.07
CA GLU A 192 11.61 -21.99 -5.21
C GLU A 192 10.78 -21.43 -6.36
N VAL A 193 11.22 -20.29 -6.90
CA VAL A 193 10.56 -19.62 -8.02
C VAL A 193 11.50 -19.59 -9.21
N ARG A 194 11.13 -20.25 -10.30
CA ARG A 194 11.89 -20.28 -11.56
C ARG A 194 11.53 -19.05 -12.40
N THR A 195 12.54 -18.41 -12.94
CA THR A 195 12.42 -17.30 -13.87
C THR A 195 13.49 -17.44 -14.96
N GLU A 196 13.41 -16.65 -16.00
CA GLU A 196 14.47 -16.61 -17.04
C GLU A 196 15.85 -16.29 -16.45
N GLY A 197 15.91 -15.49 -15.38
CA GLY A 197 17.16 -15.17 -14.65
C GLY A 197 17.60 -16.21 -13.61
N GLY A 198 17.04 -17.42 -13.65
CA GLY A 198 17.38 -18.54 -12.75
C GLY A 198 16.38 -18.79 -11.62
N VAL A 199 16.74 -19.65 -10.69
CA VAL A 199 15.91 -20.02 -9.54
C VAL A 199 16.12 -19.04 -8.39
N ARG A 200 15.02 -18.57 -7.80
CA ARG A 200 15.01 -17.70 -6.61
C ARG A 200 14.46 -18.47 -5.42
N ARG A 201 15.19 -18.45 -4.31
CA ARG A 201 14.70 -19.00 -3.03
C ARG A 201 13.98 -17.91 -2.24
N VAL A 202 12.84 -18.28 -1.70
CA VAL A 202 11.93 -17.39 -0.98
C VAL A 202 11.61 -17.99 0.38
N GLY A 203 11.82 -17.22 1.45
CA GLY A 203 11.23 -17.47 2.77
C GLY A 203 9.81 -16.95 2.79
N ILE A 204 8.81 -17.83 2.93
CA ILE A 204 7.39 -17.46 2.77
C ILE A 204 6.94 -16.57 3.94
N ALA A 205 7.26 -16.96 5.17
CA ALA A 205 6.82 -16.28 6.37
C ALA A 205 7.54 -14.93 6.56
N ASP A 206 8.85 -14.92 6.45
CA ASP A 206 9.69 -13.73 6.68
C ASP A 206 9.79 -12.81 5.44
N GLY A 207 9.28 -13.26 4.28
CA GLY A 207 9.28 -12.48 3.05
C GLY A 207 10.67 -12.24 2.45
N THR A 208 11.66 -13.06 2.80
CA THR A 208 13.01 -12.98 2.24
C THR A 208 13.08 -13.55 0.83
N CYS A 209 14.00 -13.04 0.01
CA CYS A 209 14.22 -13.55 -1.35
C CYS A 209 15.67 -13.34 -1.80
N THR A 210 16.16 -14.23 -2.65
CA THR A 210 17.51 -14.13 -3.26
C THR A 210 17.54 -13.27 -4.53
N CYS A 211 16.54 -12.43 -4.80
CA CYS A 211 16.51 -11.56 -5.97
C CYS A 211 17.09 -10.18 -5.66
N GLU A 212 17.53 -9.48 -6.72
CA GLU A 212 18.10 -8.13 -6.67
C GLU A 212 17.14 -7.12 -6.00
N TRP A 213 15.86 -7.11 -6.35
CA TRP A 213 14.87 -6.26 -5.70
C TRP A 213 14.86 -6.40 -4.17
N TRP A 214 14.87 -7.63 -3.67
CA TRP A 214 14.87 -7.85 -2.22
C TRP A 214 16.20 -7.42 -1.62
N PHE A 215 17.30 -7.69 -2.31
CA PHE A 215 18.63 -7.28 -1.86
C PHE A 215 18.75 -5.77 -1.69
N ASP A 216 18.23 -5.02 -2.66
CA ASP A 216 18.28 -3.54 -2.66
C ASP A 216 17.33 -2.91 -1.65
N HIS A 217 16.15 -3.49 -1.45
CA HIS A 217 15.09 -2.86 -0.68
C HIS A 217 14.81 -3.51 0.66
N ARG A 218 15.25 -4.74 0.90
CA ARG A 218 15.08 -5.47 2.18
C ARG A 218 13.65 -5.40 2.74
N GLY A 219 12.64 -5.46 1.87
CA GLY A 219 11.23 -5.35 2.24
C GLY A 219 10.70 -3.93 2.49
N SER A 220 11.55 -2.90 2.52
CA SER A 220 11.11 -1.51 2.76
C SER A 220 10.14 -0.96 1.70
N ARG A 221 10.10 -1.58 0.53
CA ARG A 221 9.20 -1.22 -0.57
C ARG A 221 8.17 -2.33 -0.88
N GLY A 222 7.84 -3.12 0.13
CA GLY A 222 6.95 -4.25 0.01
C GLY A 222 7.58 -5.46 -0.68
N PRO A 223 6.82 -6.57 -0.81
CA PRO A 223 7.32 -7.82 -1.33
C PRO A 223 7.71 -7.72 -2.81
N CYS A 224 8.72 -8.49 -3.23
CA CYS A 224 9.04 -8.66 -4.64
C CYS A 224 8.06 -9.64 -5.31
N LYS A 225 8.05 -9.71 -6.64
CA LYS A 225 7.19 -10.63 -7.41
C LYS A 225 7.37 -12.10 -7.00
N HIS A 226 8.55 -12.51 -6.59
CA HIS A 226 8.84 -13.90 -6.18
C HIS A 226 8.23 -14.22 -4.81
N VAL A 227 8.31 -13.30 -3.85
CA VAL A 227 7.65 -13.45 -2.54
C VAL A 227 6.14 -13.50 -2.71
N LEU A 228 5.57 -12.63 -3.54
CA LEU A 228 4.14 -12.66 -3.86
C LEU A 228 3.74 -13.99 -4.49
N ALA A 229 4.48 -14.46 -5.49
CA ALA A 229 4.21 -15.72 -6.17
C ALA A 229 4.27 -16.92 -5.20
N ALA A 230 5.28 -16.95 -4.32
CA ALA A 230 5.40 -17.99 -3.31
C ALA A 230 4.23 -17.99 -2.31
N ARG A 231 3.79 -16.81 -1.87
CA ARG A 231 2.65 -16.68 -0.95
C ARG A 231 1.33 -17.07 -1.60
N ILE A 232 1.09 -16.68 -2.87
CA ILE A 232 -0.08 -17.11 -3.64
C ILE A 232 -0.09 -18.64 -3.76
N ALA A 233 1.01 -19.23 -4.22
CA ALA A 233 1.09 -20.68 -4.41
C ALA A 233 0.93 -21.48 -3.11
N ALA A 234 1.48 -20.98 -1.99
CA ALA A 234 1.34 -21.64 -0.69
C ALA A 234 -0.12 -21.66 -0.20
N ARG A 235 -0.89 -20.62 -0.45
CA ARG A 235 -2.32 -20.58 -0.09
C ARG A 235 -3.13 -21.58 -0.92
N VAL A 236 -2.94 -21.58 -2.23
CA VAL A 236 -3.63 -22.53 -3.12
C VAL A 236 -3.33 -23.98 -2.71
N ALA A 237 -2.10 -24.29 -2.30
CA ALA A 237 -1.75 -25.62 -1.81
C ALA A 237 -2.46 -26.00 -0.49
N VAL A 238 -2.66 -25.06 0.42
CA VAL A 238 -3.40 -25.30 1.69
C VAL A 238 -4.88 -25.55 1.40
N GLU A 239 -5.50 -24.74 0.53
CA GLU A 239 -6.91 -24.88 0.14
C GLU A 239 -7.20 -26.19 -0.59
N ALA A 240 -6.25 -26.66 -1.43
CA ALA A 240 -6.37 -27.95 -2.12
C ALA A 240 -6.20 -29.17 -1.18
N SER A 241 -5.73 -28.95 0.05
CA SER A 241 -5.47 -30.01 1.05
C SER A 241 -6.52 -30.04 2.17
N ALA A 242 -7.44 -29.09 2.19
CA ALA A 242 -8.54 -28.96 3.16
C ALA A 242 -9.87 -29.50 2.59
#